data_c0781dcd6c9fd228c1887cf09a2ea2a5
#
_entry.id   c0781dcd6c9fd228c1887cf09a2ea2a5
#
_cell.length_a   1.000
_cell.length_b   1.000
_cell.length_c   1.000
_cell.angle_alpha   90.00
_cell.angle_beta   90.00
_cell.angle_gamma   90.00
#
_symmetry.space_group_name_H-M   'P 1'
#
loop_
_entity.id
_entity.type
_entity.pdbx_description
1 polymer ?
#
loop_
_entity_poly.entity_id
_entity_poly.type
_entity_poly.pdbx_seq_one_letter_code
_entity_poly.pdbx_strand_id
1 'polypeptide(L)'
;MVSDTSCNLDSLDMYVPSPENPWNVSKIHHLYRRIGFGASKAEVLNALSLNNPGALVDTLIDEALALNTTSPPAWGFWNRDDFEAAEMANDDNDLSFYRREGKNQMINDLIQNKVRERLTLFWSNHFVTEDRTYRSPAYQSQYYNLLQIHALGNFRDFVYDIGISNAMLVYLNGDENVKNRPNENYARELYELFTLGVDNGYTEDDIQETSKALTGYVNTNRIPWGDILFNPEQFSNENKTIFGQSGNWGYDDVINILFQERETLVATFICSKLYAYFVSPTCNEAIVAQMAQTFITNNFQIAPVLRQLFKSEHFYNQEAIGAIIKSPCDLMICFYNELGINDPMMDSTDFLRNTVRVLGQDVLNPIDVEGWQGDEDWISPDLLIGRWESIRFLINRAWSENPEEFRNFVVGLPIGTAAEGNLDTSLSGPQVDIVVRALVNYFFPRGIEDEVIYNEISGVFKDIDAFPPTYYEPDAVDPAIWRLDRSEVAEQFYAFLDYIVDIPEFQLK
;
A
#
# COMPACT_ATOMS: atom_id res chain seq x y z
N MET A 1 12.73 21.32 14.76
CA MET A 1 13.42 20.16 15.37
C MET A 1 12.39 19.06 15.35
N VAL A 2 12.47 18.17 14.38
CA VAL A 2 11.67 16.94 14.37
C VAL A 2 12.17 16.13 15.56
N SER A 3 11.33 15.90 16.55
CA SER A 3 11.66 15.01 17.66
C SER A 3 11.91 13.63 17.05
N ASP A 4 13.00 13.02 17.44
CA ASP A 4 13.38 11.64 17.12
C ASP A 4 12.29 10.71 17.73
N THR A 5 11.21 10.50 17.00
CA THR A 5 10.08 9.67 17.44
C THR A 5 10.35 8.22 17.03
N SER A 6 11.38 7.63 17.62
CA SER A 6 11.51 6.18 17.62
C SER A 6 10.43 5.59 18.53
N CYS A 7 9.62 4.70 17.98
CA CYS A 7 8.62 3.96 18.74
C CYS A 7 9.31 3.19 19.88
N ASN A 8 9.05 3.58 21.13
CA ASN A 8 9.87 3.19 22.30
C ASN A 8 9.56 1.80 22.89
N LEU A 9 8.62 1.04 22.32
CA LEU A 9 8.35 -0.34 22.74
C LEU A 9 9.23 -1.31 21.95
N ASP A 10 10.20 -1.92 22.59
CA ASP A 10 11.16 -2.86 22.00
C ASP A 10 10.67 -4.31 21.99
N SER A 11 9.36 -4.54 22.04
CA SER A 11 8.75 -5.89 22.06
C SER A 11 7.58 -6.00 21.09
N LEU A 12 7.48 -7.17 20.44
CA LEU A 12 6.33 -7.60 19.63
C LEU A 12 5.29 -8.38 20.46
N ASP A 13 5.19 -8.11 21.76
CA ASP A 13 4.14 -8.68 22.61
C ASP A 13 2.76 -8.32 22.07
N MET A 14 1.81 -9.24 22.26
CA MET A 14 0.47 -9.08 21.72
C MET A 14 -0.28 -7.94 22.39
N TYR A 15 -0.84 -7.03 21.60
CA TYR A 15 -1.77 -6.02 22.08
C TYR A 15 -3.06 -6.65 22.60
N VAL A 16 -3.36 -6.38 23.86
CA VAL A 16 -4.61 -6.77 24.53
C VAL A 16 -5.33 -5.51 24.99
N PRO A 17 -6.53 -5.24 24.47
CA PRO A 17 -7.31 -4.07 24.90
C PRO A 17 -7.53 -4.02 26.42
N SER A 18 -7.33 -2.84 27.01
CA SER A 18 -7.60 -2.54 28.42
C SER A 18 -8.38 -1.23 28.54
N PRO A 19 -8.94 -0.89 29.73
CA PRO A 19 -9.57 0.42 29.94
C PRO A 19 -8.62 1.60 29.71
N GLU A 20 -7.32 1.44 30.00
CA GLU A 20 -6.28 2.45 29.82
C GLU A 20 -5.77 2.52 28.39
N ASN A 21 -5.87 1.43 27.64
CA ASN A 21 -5.46 1.30 26.25
C ASN A 21 -6.53 0.57 25.42
N PRO A 22 -7.71 1.22 25.22
CA PRO A 22 -8.85 0.56 24.60
C PRO A 22 -8.69 0.33 23.10
N TRP A 23 -9.39 -0.67 22.59
CA TRP A 23 -9.67 -0.83 21.17
C TRP A 23 -10.71 0.20 20.73
N ASN A 24 -10.33 1.09 19.80
CA ASN A 24 -11.15 2.24 19.42
C ASN A 24 -11.06 2.52 17.91
N VAL A 25 -11.84 3.49 17.44
CA VAL A 25 -11.93 3.91 16.05
C VAL A 25 -10.55 4.27 15.46
N SER A 26 -9.72 5.01 16.21
CA SER A 26 -8.39 5.42 15.76
C SER A 26 -7.47 4.22 15.45
N LYS A 27 -7.41 3.23 16.37
CA LYS A 27 -6.60 2.01 16.16
C LYS A 27 -7.16 1.12 15.05
N ILE A 28 -8.48 1.09 14.86
CA ILE A 28 -9.09 0.37 13.74
C ILE A 28 -8.68 1.01 12.42
N HIS A 29 -8.80 2.33 12.29
CA HIS A 29 -8.36 3.03 11.09
C HIS A 29 -6.86 2.89 10.88
N HIS A 30 -6.05 2.97 11.95
CA HIS A 30 -4.62 2.71 11.85
C HIS A 30 -4.34 1.33 11.25
N LEU A 31 -4.97 0.26 11.77
CA LEU A 31 -4.80 -1.08 11.21
C LEU A 31 -5.20 -1.12 9.73
N TYR A 32 -6.42 -0.70 9.39
CA TYR A 32 -6.92 -0.83 8.03
C TYR A 32 -6.20 0.07 7.01
N ARG A 33 -5.71 1.24 7.42
CA ARG A 33 -4.88 2.11 6.56
C ARG A 33 -3.49 1.53 6.32
N ARG A 34 -2.95 0.75 7.26
CA ARG A 34 -1.63 0.13 7.14
C ARG A 34 -1.68 -1.21 6.41
N ILE A 35 -2.55 -2.13 6.85
CA ILE A 35 -2.65 -3.47 6.28
C ILE A 35 -3.38 -3.49 4.92
N GLY A 36 -4.21 -2.48 4.67
CA GLY A 36 -5.02 -2.33 3.46
C GLY A 36 -5.10 -0.87 3.02
N PHE A 37 -6.26 -0.47 2.52
CA PHE A 37 -6.53 0.90 2.03
C PHE A 37 -7.78 1.49 2.71
N GLY A 38 -7.72 1.64 4.04
CA GLY A 38 -8.82 2.17 4.84
C GLY A 38 -9.96 1.18 5.08
N ALA A 39 -10.90 1.59 5.92
CA ALA A 39 -12.08 0.82 6.29
C ALA A 39 -13.37 1.62 6.09
N SER A 40 -14.37 1.00 5.53
CA SER A 40 -15.73 1.55 5.50
C SER A 40 -16.31 1.66 6.91
N LYS A 41 -17.32 2.52 7.09
CA LYS A 41 -18.05 2.64 8.36
C LYS A 41 -18.55 1.27 8.87
N ALA A 42 -19.02 0.40 7.99
CA ALA A 42 -19.48 -0.94 8.35
C ALA A 42 -18.34 -1.84 8.88
N GLU A 43 -17.16 -1.79 8.26
CA GLU A 43 -15.97 -2.53 8.72
C GLU A 43 -15.49 -2.03 10.09
N VAL A 44 -15.51 -0.71 10.31
CA VAL A 44 -15.15 -0.11 11.62
C VAL A 44 -16.13 -0.57 12.72
N LEU A 45 -17.42 -0.52 12.46
CA LEU A 45 -18.44 -0.98 13.41
C LEU A 45 -18.30 -2.48 13.72
N ASN A 46 -18.02 -3.30 12.72
CA ASN A 46 -17.78 -4.73 12.90
C ASN A 46 -16.53 -4.98 13.76
N ALA A 47 -15.43 -4.28 13.47
CA ALA A 47 -14.16 -4.39 14.21
C ALA A 47 -14.32 -3.96 15.68
N LEU A 48 -15.09 -2.90 15.96
CA LEU A 48 -15.43 -2.48 17.32
C LEU A 48 -16.24 -3.56 18.05
N SER A 49 -17.25 -4.11 17.37
CA SER A 49 -18.11 -5.17 17.93
C SER A 49 -17.34 -6.45 18.26
N LEU A 50 -16.38 -6.83 17.41
CA LEU A 50 -15.51 -7.99 17.63
C LEU A 50 -14.64 -7.82 18.88
N ASN A 51 -14.19 -6.60 19.16
CA ASN A 51 -13.30 -6.22 20.27
C ASN A 51 -12.11 -7.17 20.48
N ASN A 52 -11.58 -7.70 19.40
CA ASN A 52 -10.46 -8.63 19.38
C ASN A 52 -9.52 -8.33 18.20
N PRO A 53 -8.56 -7.40 18.35
CA PRO A 53 -7.67 -7.01 17.29
C PRO A 53 -6.82 -8.17 16.74
N GLY A 54 -6.38 -9.09 17.59
CA GLY A 54 -5.61 -10.25 17.17
C GLY A 54 -6.39 -11.17 16.23
N ALA A 55 -7.66 -11.47 16.57
CA ALA A 55 -8.52 -12.27 15.70
C ALA A 55 -8.86 -11.54 14.38
N LEU A 56 -9.05 -10.21 14.44
CA LEU A 56 -9.27 -9.41 13.24
C LEU A 56 -8.07 -9.49 12.27
N VAL A 57 -6.85 -9.34 12.79
CA VAL A 57 -5.63 -9.48 11.98
C VAL A 57 -5.53 -10.86 11.34
N ASP A 58 -5.83 -11.93 12.10
CA ASP A 58 -5.84 -13.29 11.55
C ASP A 58 -6.84 -13.43 10.42
N THR A 59 -8.07 -12.96 10.62
CA THR A 59 -9.12 -13.01 9.60
C THR A 59 -8.69 -12.28 8.32
N LEU A 60 -8.19 -11.05 8.43
CA LEU A 60 -7.77 -10.25 7.28
C LEU A 60 -6.63 -10.91 6.49
N ILE A 61 -5.66 -11.50 7.17
CA ILE A 61 -4.55 -12.20 6.51
C ILE A 61 -5.01 -13.54 5.92
N ASP A 62 -5.88 -14.30 6.60
CA ASP A 62 -6.42 -15.56 6.09
C ASP A 62 -7.27 -15.33 4.83
N GLU A 63 -8.12 -14.30 4.83
CA GLU A 63 -8.89 -13.90 3.65
C GLU A 63 -7.97 -13.53 2.48
N ALA A 64 -6.90 -12.77 2.72
CA ALA A 64 -5.93 -12.40 1.70
C ALA A 64 -5.17 -13.61 1.12
N LEU A 65 -4.80 -14.58 1.97
CA LEU A 65 -4.17 -15.83 1.54
C LEU A 65 -5.11 -16.74 0.74
N ALA A 66 -6.42 -16.65 0.99
CA ALA A 66 -7.44 -17.44 0.28
C ALA A 66 -7.84 -16.85 -1.09
N LEU A 67 -7.43 -15.61 -1.40
CA LEU A 67 -7.76 -14.96 -2.67
C LEU A 67 -7.06 -15.63 -3.83
N ASN A 68 -7.81 -15.96 -4.86
CA ASN A 68 -7.22 -16.30 -6.16
C ASN A 68 -6.55 -15.06 -6.79
N THR A 69 -5.50 -15.29 -7.55
CA THR A 69 -4.92 -14.22 -8.38
C THR A 69 -5.93 -13.73 -9.41
N THR A 70 -5.80 -12.49 -9.81
CA THR A 70 -6.58 -11.92 -10.92
C THR A 70 -6.32 -12.74 -12.18
N SER A 71 -7.38 -13.18 -12.84
CA SER A 71 -7.24 -13.93 -14.08
C SER A 71 -6.54 -13.08 -15.14
N PRO A 72 -5.47 -13.59 -15.77
CA PRO A 72 -4.81 -12.86 -16.83
C PRO A 72 -5.80 -12.50 -17.94
N PRO A 73 -5.73 -11.30 -18.53
CA PRO A 73 -6.53 -10.94 -19.67
C PRO A 73 -6.17 -11.82 -20.90
N ALA A 74 -7.03 -11.88 -21.90
CA ALA A 74 -6.78 -12.67 -23.09
C ALA A 74 -5.44 -12.35 -23.78
N TRP A 75 -5.02 -11.08 -23.70
CA TRP A 75 -3.74 -10.61 -24.23
C TRP A 75 -2.53 -10.83 -23.29
N GLY A 76 -2.73 -11.38 -22.11
CA GLY A 76 -1.69 -11.58 -21.11
C GLY A 76 -0.55 -12.53 -21.52
N PHE A 77 -0.73 -13.25 -22.63
CA PHE A 77 0.28 -14.16 -23.19
C PHE A 77 0.60 -13.88 -24.67
N TRP A 78 0.17 -12.72 -25.18
CA TRP A 78 0.42 -12.34 -26.56
C TRP A 78 1.88 -11.92 -26.78
N ASN A 79 2.41 -12.29 -27.94
CA ASN A 79 3.65 -11.75 -28.47
C ASN A 79 3.37 -10.47 -29.28
N ARG A 80 4.39 -9.87 -29.87
CA ARG A 80 4.26 -8.61 -30.60
C ARG A 80 3.35 -8.73 -31.83
N ASP A 81 3.44 -9.84 -32.57
CA ASP A 81 2.65 -10.03 -33.78
C ASP A 81 1.15 -10.11 -33.46
N ASP A 82 0.80 -10.71 -32.31
CA ASP A 82 -0.59 -10.79 -31.83
C ASP A 82 -1.14 -9.38 -31.51
N PHE A 83 -0.37 -8.53 -30.86
CA PHE A 83 -0.77 -7.14 -30.59
C PHE A 83 -0.90 -6.32 -31.88
N GLU A 84 0.04 -6.45 -32.82
CA GLU A 84 -0.03 -5.78 -34.11
C GLU A 84 -1.26 -6.22 -34.92
N ALA A 85 -1.60 -7.49 -34.88
CA ALA A 85 -2.82 -8.01 -35.51
C ALA A 85 -4.11 -7.46 -34.86
N ALA A 86 -4.13 -7.31 -33.55
CA ALA A 86 -5.26 -6.73 -32.84
C ALA A 86 -5.41 -5.23 -33.12
N GLU A 87 -4.34 -4.48 -33.18
CA GLU A 87 -4.31 -3.06 -33.57
C GLU A 87 -4.83 -2.86 -35.00
N MET A 88 -4.40 -3.71 -35.95
CA MET A 88 -4.91 -3.68 -37.32
C MET A 88 -6.42 -3.97 -37.42
N ALA A 89 -6.96 -4.77 -36.48
CA ALA A 89 -8.38 -5.09 -36.42
C ALA A 89 -9.23 -4.00 -35.76
N ASN A 90 -8.63 -3.18 -34.89
CA ASN A 90 -9.28 -2.07 -34.19
C ASN A 90 -8.25 -1.01 -33.79
N ASP A 91 -8.24 0.13 -34.45
CA ASP A 91 -7.29 1.24 -34.26
C ASP A 91 -7.30 1.82 -32.82
N ASP A 92 -8.39 1.64 -32.07
CA ASP A 92 -8.50 2.12 -30.69
C ASP A 92 -7.69 1.27 -29.66
N ASN A 93 -7.26 0.07 -30.07
CA ASN A 93 -6.55 -0.88 -29.22
C ASN A 93 -5.04 -0.90 -29.50
N ASP A 94 -4.38 0.26 -29.36
CA ASP A 94 -2.94 0.36 -29.41
C ASP A 94 -2.26 -0.23 -28.14
N LEU A 95 -0.93 -0.34 -28.14
CA LEU A 95 -0.18 -0.86 -27.00
C LEU A 95 -0.41 -0.02 -25.71
N SER A 96 -0.76 1.24 -25.84
CA SER A 96 -1.04 2.10 -24.69
C SER A 96 -2.40 1.76 -24.06
N PHE A 97 -3.36 1.30 -24.85
CA PHE A 97 -4.63 0.79 -24.37
C PHE A 97 -4.41 -0.42 -23.44
N TYR A 98 -3.71 -1.45 -23.88
CA TYR A 98 -3.47 -2.67 -23.10
C TYR A 98 -2.67 -2.40 -21.82
N ARG A 99 -1.65 -1.53 -21.86
CA ARG A 99 -0.93 -1.11 -20.66
C ARG A 99 -1.82 -0.37 -19.66
N ARG A 100 -2.72 0.48 -20.16
CA ARG A 100 -3.71 1.14 -19.29
C ARG A 100 -4.68 0.14 -18.67
N GLU A 101 -5.15 -0.85 -19.43
CA GLU A 101 -5.99 -1.92 -18.89
C GLU A 101 -5.30 -2.64 -17.73
N GLY A 102 -4.03 -3.05 -17.88
CA GLY A 102 -3.27 -3.69 -16.81
C GLY A 102 -3.15 -2.82 -15.56
N LYS A 103 -2.87 -1.52 -15.71
CA LYS A 103 -2.80 -0.57 -14.59
C LYS A 103 -4.18 -0.32 -13.95
N ASN A 104 -5.25 -0.23 -14.76
CA ASN A 104 -6.61 -0.11 -14.26
C ASN A 104 -7.01 -1.35 -13.46
N GLN A 105 -6.61 -2.54 -13.92
CA GLN A 105 -6.85 -3.78 -13.18
C GLN A 105 -6.19 -3.72 -11.81
N MET A 106 -4.91 -3.28 -11.72
CA MET A 106 -4.24 -3.11 -10.43
C MET A 106 -4.97 -2.12 -9.52
N ILE A 107 -5.38 -0.96 -10.02
CA ILE A 107 -6.15 0.03 -9.23
C ILE A 107 -7.46 -0.57 -8.71
N ASN A 108 -8.20 -1.28 -9.57
CA ASN A 108 -9.41 -1.98 -9.15
C ASN A 108 -9.14 -2.99 -8.03
N ASP A 109 -8.08 -3.77 -8.17
CA ASP A 109 -7.71 -4.79 -7.20
C ASP A 109 -7.25 -4.16 -5.87
N LEU A 110 -6.53 -3.02 -5.88
CA LEU A 110 -6.18 -2.26 -4.67
C LEU A 110 -7.43 -1.84 -3.88
N ILE A 111 -8.51 -1.46 -4.58
CA ILE A 111 -9.79 -1.11 -3.94
C ILE A 111 -10.47 -2.35 -3.35
N GLN A 112 -10.53 -3.44 -4.11
CA GLN A 112 -11.35 -4.62 -3.79
C GLN A 112 -10.68 -5.59 -2.82
N ASN A 113 -9.38 -5.88 -3.02
CA ASN A 113 -8.66 -6.97 -2.34
C ASN A 113 -7.72 -6.47 -1.23
N LYS A 114 -7.81 -5.24 -0.89
CA LYS A 114 -7.13 -4.49 0.20
C LYS A 114 -5.79 -5.07 0.69
N VAL A 115 -5.80 -6.15 1.51
CA VAL A 115 -4.60 -6.66 2.20
C VAL A 115 -3.60 -7.30 1.23
N ARG A 116 -4.05 -8.22 0.35
CA ARG A 116 -3.15 -8.82 -0.63
C ARG A 116 -2.55 -7.76 -1.54
N GLU A 117 -3.37 -6.83 -2.02
CA GLU A 117 -2.90 -5.80 -2.95
C GLU A 117 -2.05 -4.73 -2.28
N ARG A 118 -2.20 -4.50 -0.98
CA ARG A 118 -1.24 -3.69 -0.22
C ARG A 118 0.17 -4.26 -0.33
N LEU A 119 0.31 -5.56 -0.16
CA LEU A 119 1.59 -6.26 -0.33
C LEU A 119 2.03 -6.27 -1.80
N THR A 120 1.11 -6.48 -2.74
CA THR A 120 1.40 -6.43 -4.18
C THR A 120 1.97 -5.06 -4.58
N LEU A 121 1.41 -3.95 -4.07
CA LEU A 121 1.94 -2.61 -4.27
C LEU A 121 3.33 -2.43 -3.62
N PHE A 122 3.52 -2.91 -2.39
CA PHE A 122 4.81 -2.91 -1.72
C PHE A 122 5.87 -3.65 -2.54
N TRP A 123 5.56 -4.87 -3.00
CA TRP A 123 6.49 -5.67 -3.78
C TRP A 123 6.74 -5.12 -5.18
N SER A 124 5.78 -4.42 -5.80
CA SER A 124 6.01 -3.73 -7.07
C SER A 124 7.01 -2.58 -6.94
N ASN A 125 7.15 -2.00 -5.74
CA ASN A 125 8.15 -1.00 -5.39
C ASN A 125 9.49 -1.60 -4.93
N HIS A 126 9.50 -2.86 -4.53
CA HIS A 126 10.70 -3.58 -4.11
C HIS A 126 11.39 -4.29 -5.29
N PHE A 127 10.63 -5.04 -6.09
CA PHE A 127 11.10 -5.72 -7.29
C PHE A 127 10.79 -4.92 -8.55
N VAL A 128 11.29 -3.71 -8.61
CA VAL A 128 10.95 -2.75 -9.66
C VAL A 128 11.16 -3.33 -11.06
N THR A 129 10.19 -3.07 -11.92
CA THR A 129 10.33 -3.15 -13.38
C THR A 129 9.68 -1.94 -14.03
N GLU A 130 10.12 -1.57 -15.22
CA GLU A 130 9.63 -0.39 -15.91
C GLU A 130 8.96 -0.79 -17.24
N ASP A 131 7.67 -0.52 -17.37
CA ASP A 131 6.88 -0.90 -18.55
C ASP A 131 7.39 -0.28 -19.85
N ARG A 132 8.05 0.87 -19.76
CA ARG A 132 8.66 1.56 -20.89
C ARG A 132 9.90 0.85 -21.45
N THR A 133 10.58 0.07 -20.61
CA THR A 133 11.79 -0.67 -20.98
C THR A 133 11.43 -1.93 -21.74
N TYR A 134 10.59 -2.81 -21.21
CA TYR A 134 10.20 -4.06 -21.90
C TYR A 134 9.09 -3.87 -22.92
N ARG A 135 8.27 -2.83 -22.81
CA ARG A 135 7.21 -2.40 -23.73
C ARG A 135 6.08 -3.41 -23.99
N SER A 136 6.16 -4.62 -23.50
CA SER A 136 5.16 -5.67 -23.68
C SER A 136 4.06 -5.57 -22.62
N PRO A 137 2.78 -5.33 -22.99
CA PRO A 137 1.68 -5.41 -22.03
C PRO A 137 1.53 -6.81 -21.42
N ALA A 138 1.84 -7.87 -22.17
CA ALA A 138 1.80 -9.23 -21.67
C ALA A 138 2.81 -9.45 -20.53
N TYR A 139 4.04 -8.95 -20.67
CA TYR A 139 5.04 -9.03 -19.60
C TYR A 139 4.60 -8.26 -18.35
N GLN A 140 3.98 -7.09 -18.52
CA GLN A 140 3.41 -6.33 -17.40
C GLN A 140 2.33 -7.14 -16.66
N SER A 141 1.42 -7.78 -17.40
CA SER A 141 0.37 -8.62 -16.82
C SER A 141 0.93 -9.85 -16.10
N GLN A 142 1.92 -10.54 -16.68
CA GLN A 142 2.59 -11.69 -16.07
C GLN A 142 3.34 -11.29 -14.81
N TYR A 143 4.07 -10.17 -14.84
CA TYR A 143 4.78 -9.60 -13.69
C TYR A 143 3.79 -9.27 -12.55
N TYR A 144 2.70 -8.57 -12.86
CA TYR A 144 1.67 -8.26 -11.86
C TYR A 144 1.08 -9.52 -11.21
N ASN A 145 0.83 -10.55 -12.01
CA ASN A 145 0.32 -11.82 -11.50
C ASN A 145 1.31 -12.51 -10.56
N LEU A 146 2.62 -12.48 -10.86
CA LEU A 146 3.66 -12.98 -9.95
C LEU A 146 3.68 -12.25 -8.62
N LEU A 147 3.55 -10.92 -8.62
CA LEU A 147 3.46 -10.14 -7.39
C LEU A 147 2.28 -10.59 -6.52
N GLN A 148 1.13 -10.88 -7.12
CA GLN A 148 -0.05 -11.38 -6.39
C GLN A 148 0.15 -12.79 -5.83
N ILE A 149 0.75 -13.70 -6.61
CA ILE A 149 1.04 -15.08 -6.18
C ILE A 149 1.89 -15.09 -4.91
N HIS A 150 2.91 -14.25 -4.87
CA HIS A 150 3.90 -14.26 -3.80
C HIS A 150 3.67 -13.22 -2.71
N ALA A 151 2.64 -12.37 -2.82
CA ALA A 151 2.41 -11.22 -1.94
C ALA A 151 2.55 -11.53 -0.43
N LEU A 152 2.05 -12.68 0.01
CA LEU A 152 2.05 -13.15 1.40
C LEU A 152 2.77 -14.50 1.57
N GLY A 153 3.37 -15.01 0.49
CA GLY A 153 3.96 -16.35 0.40
C GLY A 153 5.39 -16.45 0.93
N ASN A 154 6.15 -17.34 0.30
CA ASN A 154 7.56 -17.57 0.62
C ASN A 154 8.45 -16.58 -0.15
N PHE A 155 9.28 -15.81 0.56
CA PHE A 155 10.12 -14.78 -0.06
C PHE A 155 11.25 -15.38 -0.92
N ARG A 156 11.80 -16.55 -0.56
CA ARG A 156 12.82 -17.20 -1.38
C ARG A 156 12.27 -17.65 -2.72
N ASP A 157 11.07 -18.27 -2.71
CA ASP A 157 10.39 -18.68 -3.94
C ASP A 157 10.03 -17.44 -4.78
N PHE A 158 9.68 -16.34 -4.12
CA PHE A 158 9.42 -15.08 -4.78
C PHE A 158 10.65 -14.53 -5.50
N VAL A 159 11.81 -14.44 -4.82
CA VAL A 159 13.09 -14.02 -5.42
C VAL A 159 13.42 -14.91 -6.62
N TYR A 160 13.18 -16.22 -6.49
CA TYR A 160 13.40 -17.17 -7.57
C TYR A 160 12.53 -16.87 -8.79
N ASP A 161 11.21 -16.78 -8.62
CA ASP A 161 10.28 -16.65 -9.75
C ASP A 161 10.35 -15.27 -10.42
N ILE A 162 10.52 -14.20 -9.62
CA ILE A 162 10.58 -12.83 -10.15
C ILE A 162 11.82 -12.60 -11.00
N GLY A 163 12.96 -13.16 -10.61
CA GLY A 163 14.23 -12.95 -11.30
C GLY A 163 14.31 -13.57 -12.68
N ILE A 164 13.56 -14.64 -12.94
CA ILE A 164 13.46 -15.26 -14.28
C ILE A 164 12.20 -14.86 -15.03
N SER A 165 11.42 -13.92 -14.50
CA SER A 165 10.26 -13.37 -15.22
C SER A 165 10.68 -12.57 -16.45
N ASN A 166 9.90 -12.66 -17.52
CA ASN A 166 10.19 -11.95 -18.76
C ASN A 166 10.42 -10.43 -18.57
N ALA A 167 9.61 -9.80 -17.72
CA ALA A 167 9.70 -8.39 -17.42
C ALA A 167 11.05 -8.03 -16.74
N MET A 168 11.45 -8.79 -15.70
CA MET A 168 12.68 -8.57 -14.95
C MET A 168 13.91 -8.85 -15.82
N LEU A 169 13.90 -9.96 -16.57
CA LEU A 169 15.02 -10.31 -17.48
C LEU A 169 15.29 -9.20 -18.50
N VAL A 170 14.24 -8.62 -19.10
CA VAL A 170 14.44 -7.51 -20.04
C VAL A 170 14.83 -6.22 -19.31
N TYR A 171 14.21 -5.93 -18.15
CA TYR A 171 14.48 -4.69 -17.42
C TYR A 171 15.92 -4.56 -16.97
N LEU A 172 16.51 -5.65 -16.46
CA LEU A 172 17.88 -5.69 -15.95
C LEU A 172 18.87 -6.39 -16.88
N ASN A 173 18.55 -6.49 -18.19
CA ASN A 173 19.42 -7.06 -19.24
C ASN A 173 19.83 -8.52 -18.99
N GLY A 174 19.04 -9.27 -18.25
CA GLY A 174 19.25 -10.70 -18.00
C GLY A 174 19.10 -11.54 -19.26
N ASP A 175 18.24 -11.11 -20.21
CA ASP A 175 18.06 -11.74 -21.52
C ASP A 175 19.24 -11.55 -22.48
N GLU A 176 20.14 -10.63 -22.19
CA GLU A 176 21.40 -10.41 -22.87
C GLU A 176 22.62 -11.05 -22.17
N ASN A 177 22.41 -11.64 -20.97
CA ASN A 177 23.45 -12.25 -20.15
C ASN A 177 23.84 -13.64 -20.70
N VAL A 178 24.93 -13.72 -21.46
CA VAL A 178 25.40 -14.94 -22.11
C VAL A 178 26.84 -15.27 -21.75
N LYS A 179 27.24 -16.56 -21.83
CA LYS A 179 28.54 -17.10 -21.38
C LYS A 179 29.78 -16.33 -21.84
N ASN A 180 29.74 -15.72 -23.03
CA ASN A 180 30.87 -15.00 -23.58
C ASN A 180 30.85 -13.50 -23.25
N ARG A 181 29.76 -13.02 -22.66
CA ARG A 181 29.54 -11.64 -22.29
C ARG A 181 28.60 -11.58 -21.06
N PRO A 182 29.09 -12.01 -19.89
CA PRO A 182 28.31 -11.90 -18.66
C PRO A 182 27.92 -10.44 -18.40
N ASN A 183 26.69 -10.22 -17.90
CA ASN A 183 26.13 -8.92 -17.55
C ASN A 183 25.86 -8.91 -16.04
N GLU A 184 26.46 -7.96 -15.33
CA GLU A 184 26.39 -7.88 -13.86
C GLU A 184 25.10 -7.21 -13.35
N ASN A 185 24.32 -6.57 -14.22
CA ASN A 185 23.21 -5.70 -13.80
C ASN A 185 22.25 -6.43 -12.87
N TYR A 186 21.65 -7.54 -13.30
CA TYR A 186 20.73 -8.29 -12.42
C TYR A 186 21.44 -8.87 -11.19
N ALA A 187 22.69 -9.34 -11.31
CA ALA A 187 23.43 -9.88 -10.16
C ALA A 187 23.64 -8.81 -9.06
N ARG A 188 23.94 -7.58 -9.47
CA ARG A 188 24.11 -6.43 -8.59
C ARG A 188 22.79 -6.09 -7.90
N GLU A 189 21.71 -5.91 -8.65
CA GLU A 189 20.40 -5.55 -8.09
C GLU A 189 19.82 -6.67 -7.20
N LEU A 190 20.09 -7.93 -7.53
CA LEU A 190 19.71 -9.06 -6.67
C LEU A 190 20.30 -8.91 -5.24
N TYR A 191 21.53 -8.43 -5.12
CA TYR A 191 22.16 -8.22 -3.82
C TYR A 191 21.83 -6.85 -3.23
N GLU A 192 22.00 -5.78 -4.00
CA GLU A 192 21.91 -4.42 -3.49
C GLU A 192 20.49 -3.98 -3.18
N LEU A 193 19.54 -4.27 -4.06
CA LEU A 193 18.16 -3.76 -3.91
C LEU A 193 17.17 -4.83 -3.45
N PHE A 194 17.37 -6.10 -3.85
CA PHE A 194 16.32 -7.10 -3.65
C PHE A 194 16.53 -7.97 -2.41
N THR A 195 17.77 -8.16 -1.92
CA THR A 195 17.99 -9.15 -0.84
C THR A 195 18.90 -8.74 0.31
N LEU A 196 19.99 -8.01 0.08
CA LEU A 196 20.98 -7.74 1.14
C LEU A 196 21.05 -6.26 1.54
N GLY A 197 20.90 -5.35 0.59
CA GLY A 197 21.17 -3.93 0.75
C GLY A 197 22.56 -3.55 0.23
N VAL A 198 22.74 -2.27 -0.10
CA VAL A 198 23.99 -1.73 -0.65
C VAL A 198 25.16 -1.96 0.32
N ASP A 199 26.30 -2.41 -0.20
CA ASP A 199 27.56 -2.67 0.54
C ASP A 199 27.39 -3.64 1.73
N ASN A 200 26.45 -4.58 1.67
CA ASN A 200 26.09 -5.43 2.79
C ASN A 200 26.26 -6.92 2.52
N GLY A 201 27.43 -7.45 2.87
CA GLY A 201 27.68 -8.89 2.92
C GLY A 201 28.00 -9.57 1.59
N TYR A 202 28.32 -8.83 0.55
CA TYR A 202 28.83 -9.31 -0.76
C TYR A 202 30.06 -8.51 -1.17
N THR A 203 30.77 -8.99 -2.18
CA THR A 203 31.94 -8.35 -2.81
C THR A 203 31.70 -8.17 -4.29
N GLU A 204 32.49 -7.33 -4.96
CA GLU A 204 32.47 -7.21 -6.43
C GLU A 204 32.76 -8.54 -7.12
N ASP A 205 33.65 -9.37 -6.54
CA ASP A 205 33.92 -10.72 -7.05
C ASP A 205 32.66 -11.61 -6.96
N ASP A 206 31.88 -11.52 -5.87
CA ASP A 206 30.62 -12.26 -5.74
C ASP A 206 29.63 -11.86 -6.84
N ILE A 207 29.52 -10.54 -7.16
CA ILE A 207 28.66 -10.05 -8.23
C ILE A 207 29.11 -10.60 -9.59
N GLN A 208 30.41 -10.55 -9.89
CA GLN A 208 30.96 -11.03 -11.15
C GLN A 208 30.76 -12.54 -11.33
N GLU A 209 31.03 -13.31 -10.30
CA GLU A 209 30.82 -14.76 -10.31
C GLU A 209 29.34 -15.15 -10.40
N THR A 210 28.48 -14.39 -9.72
CA THR A 210 27.03 -14.54 -9.83
C THR A 210 26.54 -14.21 -11.24
N SER A 211 27.03 -13.16 -11.86
CA SER A 211 26.65 -12.82 -13.23
C SER A 211 26.91 -13.95 -14.23
N LYS A 212 28.01 -14.70 -14.04
CA LYS A 212 28.32 -15.90 -14.86
C LYS A 212 27.34 -17.05 -14.57
N ALA A 213 26.93 -17.23 -13.30
CA ALA A 213 25.96 -18.24 -12.92
C ALA A 213 24.55 -17.97 -13.46
N LEU A 214 24.23 -16.70 -13.70
CA LEU A 214 22.93 -16.24 -14.22
C LEU A 214 22.87 -16.18 -15.75
N THR A 215 23.89 -16.64 -16.47
CA THR A 215 23.90 -16.66 -17.94
C THR A 215 22.94 -17.69 -18.50
N GLY A 216 22.44 -17.45 -19.71
CA GLY A 216 21.73 -18.48 -20.50
C GLY A 216 20.24 -18.25 -20.67
N TYR A 217 19.63 -17.31 -20.01
CA TYR A 217 18.22 -16.95 -20.26
C TYR A 217 18.11 -16.04 -21.49
N VAL A 218 17.58 -16.54 -22.57
CA VAL A 218 17.51 -15.83 -23.85
C VAL A 218 16.20 -16.11 -24.58
N ASN A 219 15.77 -15.18 -25.44
CA ASN A 219 14.67 -15.40 -26.39
C ASN A 219 15.14 -16.30 -27.53
N THR A 220 15.11 -17.60 -27.30
CA THR A 220 15.63 -18.62 -28.22
C THR A 220 14.94 -18.61 -29.57
N ASN A 221 13.64 -18.35 -29.59
CA ASN A 221 12.81 -18.37 -30.80
C ASN A 221 12.87 -17.07 -31.58
N ARG A 222 13.49 -16.02 -31.01
CA ARG A 222 13.57 -14.66 -31.60
C ARG A 222 12.21 -14.06 -31.94
N ILE A 223 11.16 -14.50 -31.27
CA ILE A 223 9.83 -13.90 -31.39
C ILE A 223 9.82 -12.64 -30.51
N PRO A 224 9.59 -11.45 -31.08
CA PRO A 224 9.52 -10.24 -30.25
C PRO A 224 8.45 -10.38 -29.18
N TRP A 225 8.83 -10.13 -27.90
CA TRP A 225 8.00 -10.35 -26.71
C TRP A 225 7.53 -11.79 -26.51
N GLY A 226 8.25 -12.76 -27.07
CA GLY A 226 8.06 -14.18 -26.75
C GLY A 226 8.81 -14.57 -25.47
N ASP A 227 8.54 -15.77 -24.97
CA ASP A 227 9.12 -16.24 -23.72
C ASP A 227 10.67 -16.27 -23.77
N ILE A 228 11.27 -15.78 -22.70
CA ILE A 228 12.71 -15.86 -22.44
C ILE A 228 12.95 -17.14 -21.65
N LEU A 229 13.71 -18.06 -22.21
CA LEU A 229 13.90 -19.39 -21.66
C LEU A 229 15.38 -19.70 -21.49
N PHE A 230 15.69 -20.63 -20.57
CA PHE A 230 17.06 -21.10 -20.39
C PHE A 230 17.55 -21.89 -21.60
N ASN A 231 18.69 -21.45 -22.17
CA ASN A 231 19.41 -22.10 -23.25
C ASN A 231 20.80 -22.56 -22.76
N PRO A 232 21.05 -23.87 -22.57
CA PRO A 232 22.32 -24.40 -22.10
C PRO A 232 23.52 -24.02 -22.98
N GLU A 233 23.32 -23.73 -24.27
CA GLU A 233 24.39 -23.31 -25.17
C GLU A 233 24.90 -21.89 -24.86
N GLN A 234 24.11 -21.08 -24.18
CA GLN A 234 24.47 -19.73 -23.76
C GLN A 234 24.91 -19.66 -22.28
N PHE A 235 24.87 -20.77 -21.56
CA PHE A 235 25.27 -20.87 -20.16
C PHE A 235 26.79 -20.99 -20.00
N SER A 236 27.36 -20.33 -18.97
CA SER A 236 28.76 -20.47 -18.58
C SER A 236 28.97 -21.72 -17.73
N ASN A 237 29.71 -22.70 -18.25
CA ASN A 237 30.05 -23.93 -17.57
C ASN A 237 31.34 -23.84 -16.71
N GLU A 238 31.84 -22.65 -16.47
CA GLU A 238 33.02 -22.43 -15.62
C GLU A 238 32.66 -22.68 -14.14
N ASN A 239 33.68 -23.02 -13.32
CA ASN A 239 33.52 -22.95 -11.87
C ASN A 239 33.43 -21.50 -11.43
N LYS A 240 32.50 -21.22 -10.54
CA LYS A 240 32.26 -19.92 -9.93
C LYS A 240 32.40 -20.03 -8.42
N THR A 241 32.83 -18.97 -7.76
CA THR A 241 32.91 -18.89 -6.31
C THR A 241 32.01 -17.76 -5.82
N ILE A 242 30.92 -18.11 -5.15
CA ILE A 242 29.91 -17.17 -4.65
C ILE A 242 29.81 -17.36 -3.13
N PHE A 243 30.03 -16.30 -2.37
CA PHE A 243 30.06 -16.31 -0.90
C PHE A 243 30.94 -17.42 -0.31
N GLY A 244 32.06 -17.68 -0.98
CA GLY A 244 33.02 -18.73 -0.57
C GLY A 244 32.67 -20.15 -1.02
N GLN A 245 31.52 -20.38 -1.62
CA GLN A 245 31.10 -21.68 -2.17
C GLN A 245 31.55 -21.79 -3.64
N SER A 246 32.30 -22.86 -3.96
CA SER A 246 32.86 -23.05 -5.32
C SER A 246 32.20 -24.24 -6.02
N GLY A 247 31.76 -24.01 -7.28
CA GLY A 247 31.13 -25.04 -8.12
C GLY A 247 30.73 -24.51 -9.50
N ASN A 248 30.19 -25.40 -10.33
CA ASN A 248 29.56 -24.96 -11.60
C ASN A 248 28.11 -24.53 -11.35
N TRP A 249 27.96 -23.41 -10.63
CA TRP A 249 26.68 -22.89 -10.18
C TRP A 249 25.83 -22.33 -11.31
N GLY A 250 24.51 -22.58 -11.26
CA GLY A 250 23.49 -21.96 -12.09
C GLY A 250 22.52 -21.12 -11.25
N TYR A 251 21.40 -20.72 -11.84
CA TYR A 251 20.42 -19.84 -11.20
C TYR A 251 19.90 -20.41 -9.87
N ASP A 252 19.49 -21.69 -9.87
CA ASP A 252 18.97 -22.36 -8.67
C ASP A 252 20.00 -22.36 -7.53
N ASP A 253 21.27 -22.59 -7.86
CA ASP A 253 22.36 -22.63 -6.89
C ASP A 253 22.62 -21.24 -6.31
N VAL A 254 22.57 -20.16 -7.13
CA VAL A 254 22.71 -18.78 -6.65
C VAL A 254 21.70 -18.47 -5.58
N ILE A 255 20.41 -18.77 -5.82
CA ILE A 255 19.34 -18.51 -4.83
C ILE A 255 19.56 -19.37 -3.57
N ASN A 256 19.93 -20.65 -3.73
CA ASN A 256 20.21 -21.53 -2.59
C ASN A 256 21.37 -21.03 -1.74
N ILE A 257 22.50 -20.67 -2.36
CA ILE A 257 23.70 -20.17 -1.68
C ILE A 257 23.41 -18.84 -0.99
N LEU A 258 22.69 -17.92 -1.64
CA LEU A 258 22.30 -16.63 -1.07
C LEU A 258 21.51 -16.82 0.25
N PHE A 259 20.45 -17.61 0.22
CA PHE A 259 19.61 -17.83 1.40
C PHE A 259 20.27 -18.73 2.48
N GLN A 260 21.27 -19.52 2.12
CA GLN A 260 22.05 -20.30 3.07
C GLN A 260 23.16 -19.49 3.73
N GLU A 261 23.96 -18.75 2.95
CA GLU A 261 25.16 -18.07 3.44
C GLU A 261 24.87 -16.66 3.96
N ARG A 262 23.70 -16.08 3.63
CA ARG A 262 23.28 -14.70 3.99
C ARG A 262 21.91 -14.64 4.65
N GLU A 263 21.43 -15.74 5.19
CA GLU A 263 20.12 -15.90 5.82
C GLU A 263 19.72 -14.71 6.71
N THR A 264 20.57 -14.36 7.67
CA THR A 264 20.30 -13.28 8.62
C THR A 264 20.27 -11.90 7.96
N LEU A 265 21.16 -11.66 6.99
CA LEU A 265 21.20 -10.38 6.27
C LEU A 265 19.95 -10.18 5.42
N VAL A 266 19.55 -11.22 4.67
CA VAL A 266 18.31 -11.20 3.89
C VAL A 266 17.10 -10.93 4.80
N ALA A 267 17.00 -11.66 5.90
CA ALA A 267 15.86 -11.50 6.82
C ALA A 267 15.82 -10.11 7.44
N THR A 268 16.95 -9.57 7.88
CA THR A 268 17.03 -8.24 8.48
C THR A 268 16.68 -7.15 7.45
N PHE A 269 17.22 -7.24 6.24
CA PHE A 269 16.96 -6.26 5.18
C PHE A 269 15.48 -6.20 4.80
N ILE A 270 14.86 -7.35 4.57
CA ILE A 270 13.43 -7.40 4.21
C ILE A 270 12.55 -6.95 5.37
N CYS A 271 12.84 -7.37 6.60
CA CYS A 271 12.08 -6.94 7.77
C CYS A 271 12.23 -5.43 8.04
N SER A 272 13.39 -4.83 7.77
CA SER A 272 13.57 -3.37 7.84
C SER A 272 12.67 -2.65 6.84
N LYS A 273 12.60 -3.11 5.59
CA LYS A 273 11.71 -2.54 4.57
C LYS A 273 10.23 -2.70 4.94
N LEU A 274 9.83 -3.88 5.43
CA LEU A 274 8.46 -4.11 5.93
C LEU A 274 8.13 -3.20 7.10
N TYR A 275 9.05 -3.04 8.05
CA TYR A 275 8.88 -2.15 9.19
C TYR A 275 8.71 -0.69 8.72
N ALA A 276 9.59 -0.21 7.85
CA ALA A 276 9.52 1.16 7.33
C ALA A 276 8.19 1.44 6.59
N TYR A 277 7.70 0.46 5.85
CA TYR A 277 6.45 0.60 5.10
C TYR A 277 5.19 0.55 5.97
N PHE A 278 5.19 -0.28 7.03
CA PHE A 278 3.99 -0.55 7.83
C PHE A 278 3.95 0.16 9.19
N VAL A 279 5.08 0.60 9.73
CA VAL A 279 5.13 1.17 11.09
C VAL A 279 5.66 2.61 11.09
N SER A 280 6.93 2.79 10.75
CA SER A 280 7.60 4.09 10.80
C SER A 280 8.78 4.14 9.84
N PRO A 281 9.03 5.27 9.15
CA PRO A 281 10.23 5.43 8.32
C PRO A 281 11.54 5.25 9.12
N THR A 282 11.53 5.56 10.41
CA THR A 282 12.66 5.31 11.31
C THR A 282 12.54 3.91 11.92
N CYS A 283 13.45 3.01 11.53
CA CYS A 283 13.43 1.63 11.99
C CYS A 283 13.82 1.48 13.46
N ASN A 284 13.06 0.67 14.20
CA ASN A 284 13.47 0.15 15.51
C ASN A 284 14.22 -1.18 15.30
N GLU A 285 15.54 -1.16 15.53
CA GLU A 285 16.41 -2.33 15.27
C GLU A 285 16.04 -3.55 16.13
N ALA A 286 15.56 -3.36 17.36
CA ALA A 286 15.16 -4.46 18.25
C ALA A 286 13.90 -5.16 17.72
N ILE A 287 12.95 -4.41 17.18
CA ILE A 287 11.74 -4.93 16.54
C ILE A 287 12.09 -5.65 15.23
N VAL A 288 12.91 -5.01 14.40
CA VAL A 288 13.38 -5.62 13.13
C VAL A 288 14.08 -6.95 13.38
N ALA A 289 14.93 -7.04 14.42
CA ALA A 289 15.60 -8.29 14.78
C ALA A 289 14.60 -9.39 15.19
N GLN A 290 13.54 -9.07 15.92
CA GLN A 290 12.48 -10.03 16.28
C GLN A 290 11.68 -10.48 15.05
N MET A 291 11.33 -9.55 14.14
CA MET A 291 10.69 -9.86 12.86
C MET A 291 11.59 -10.80 12.00
N ALA A 292 12.88 -10.49 11.89
CA ALA A 292 13.85 -11.28 11.16
C ALA A 292 13.98 -12.71 11.73
N GLN A 293 14.01 -12.86 13.06
CA GLN A 293 14.01 -14.16 13.70
C GLN A 293 12.74 -14.97 13.38
N THR A 294 11.58 -14.32 13.39
CA THR A 294 10.31 -14.94 12.98
C THR A 294 10.35 -15.37 11.51
N PHE A 295 10.91 -14.53 10.64
CA PHE A 295 11.05 -14.80 9.21
C PHE A 295 11.91 -16.05 8.94
N ILE A 296 13.09 -16.12 9.56
CA ILE A 296 14.00 -17.28 9.48
C ILE A 296 13.31 -18.54 10.01
N THR A 297 12.74 -18.46 11.22
CA THR A 297 12.10 -19.61 11.88
C THR A 297 10.94 -20.20 11.07
N ASN A 298 10.25 -19.36 10.31
CA ASN A 298 9.17 -19.77 9.41
C ASN A 298 9.63 -19.96 7.96
N ASN A 299 10.91 -20.25 7.73
CA ASN A 299 11.48 -20.54 6.41
C ASN A 299 11.11 -19.46 5.37
N PHE A 300 11.30 -18.21 5.72
CA PHE A 300 11.02 -17.02 4.89
C PHE A 300 9.56 -16.86 4.43
N GLN A 301 8.60 -17.36 5.21
CA GLN A 301 7.18 -17.06 5.00
C GLN A 301 6.85 -15.64 5.46
N ILE A 302 6.22 -14.84 4.59
CA ILE A 302 5.88 -13.41 4.85
C ILE A 302 4.73 -13.30 5.85
N ALA A 303 3.65 -14.06 5.67
CA ALA A 303 2.44 -13.95 6.48
C ALA A 303 2.67 -14.08 8.00
N PRO A 304 3.51 -15.00 8.53
CA PRO A 304 3.81 -15.07 9.97
C PRO A 304 4.43 -13.79 10.53
N VAL A 305 5.32 -13.14 9.79
CA VAL A 305 5.96 -11.87 10.19
C VAL A 305 4.92 -10.75 10.30
N LEU A 306 4.04 -10.65 9.30
CA LEU A 306 2.96 -9.65 9.31
C LEU A 306 1.95 -9.89 10.43
N ARG A 307 1.59 -11.17 10.72
CA ARG A 307 0.72 -11.49 11.85
C ARG A 307 1.33 -11.06 13.17
N GLN A 308 2.63 -11.33 13.37
CA GLN A 308 3.34 -10.91 14.57
C GLN A 308 3.33 -9.39 14.71
N LEU A 309 3.69 -8.67 13.65
CA LEU A 309 3.77 -7.21 13.64
C LEU A 309 2.41 -6.57 13.93
N PHE A 310 1.37 -6.90 13.16
CA PHE A 310 0.06 -6.25 13.26
C PHE A 310 -0.74 -6.63 14.52
N LYS A 311 -0.33 -7.67 15.24
CA LYS A 311 -0.90 -8.02 16.54
C LYS A 311 -0.17 -7.39 17.72
N SER A 312 0.97 -6.75 17.51
CA SER A 312 1.84 -6.29 18.59
C SER A 312 1.37 -4.97 19.24
N GLU A 313 1.70 -4.79 20.52
CA GLU A 313 1.52 -3.50 21.21
C GLU A 313 2.35 -2.39 20.55
N HIS A 314 3.53 -2.74 20.01
CA HIS A 314 4.38 -1.83 19.27
C HIS A 314 3.65 -1.18 18.10
N PHE A 315 2.91 -1.96 17.31
CA PHE A 315 2.16 -1.47 16.16
C PHE A 315 1.04 -0.49 16.55
N TYR A 316 0.39 -0.69 17.70
CA TYR A 316 -0.69 0.18 18.19
C TYR A 316 -0.21 1.29 19.15
N ASN A 317 1.10 1.51 19.27
CA ASN A 317 1.64 2.62 20.03
C ASN A 317 1.28 3.97 19.37
N GLN A 318 1.07 4.99 20.17
CA GLN A 318 0.76 6.35 19.70
C GLN A 318 1.82 6.92 18.75
N GLU A 319 3.08 6.54 18.92
CA GLU A 319 4.17 6.97 18.03
C GLU A 319 4.10 6.32 16.65
N ALA A 320 3.54 5.11 16.53
CA ALA A 320 3.34 4.42 15.25
C ALA A 320 2.10 4.92 14.49
N ILE A 321 1.06 5.33 15.23
CA ILE A 321 -0.18 5.85 14.63
C ILE A 321 0.10 7.22 13.99
N GLY A 322 -0.22 7.39 12.70
CA GLY A 322 0.03 8.65 11.99
C GLY A 322 1.51 9.00 11.79
N ALA A 323 2.41 8.00 11.78
CA ALA A 323 3.85 8.20 11.60
C ALA A 323 4.30 8.23 10.14
N ILE A 324 3.44 7.86 9.19
CA ILE A 324 3.76 7.76 7.77
C ILE A 324 2.88 8.70 6.95
N ILE A 325 3.48 9.40 6.01
CA ILE A 325 2.76 10.20 5.02
C ILE A 325 2.06 9.25 4.02
N LYS A 326 0.78 9.51 3.76
CA LYS A 326 0.01 8.77 2.77
C LYS A 326 0.66 8.88 1.39
N SER A 327 0.95 7.74 0.73
CA SER A 327 1.25 7.74 -0.70
C SER A 327 0.03 8.24 -1.51
N PRO A 328 0.17 8.59 -2.79
CA PRO A 328 -0.98 8.91 -3.64
C PRO A 328 -2.06 7.84 -3.68
N CYS A 329 -1.68 6.55 -3.76
CA CYS A 329 -2.63 5.44 -3.66
C CYS A 329 -3.30 5.38 -2.28
N ASP A 330 -2.54 5.59 -1.19
CA ASP A 330 -3.11 5.67 0.15
C ASP A 330 -4.13 6.80 0.26
N LEU A 331 -3.76 8.01 -0.20
CA LEU A 331 -4.61 9.18 -0.09
C LEU A 331 -5.94 8.98 -0.78
N MET A 332 -5.90 8.56 -2.04
CA MET A 332 -7.09 8.46 -2.89
C MET A 332 -7.96 7.26 -2.52
N ILE A 333 -7.36 6.08 -2.36
CA ILE A 333 -8.12 4.83 -2.14
C ILE A 333 -8.62 4.74 -0.69
N CYS A 334 -7.82 5.19 0.32
CA CYS A 334 -8.33 5.23 1.69
C CYS A 334 -9.52 6.18 1.80
N PHE A 335 -9.42 7.38 1.23
CA PHE A 335 -10.53 8.34 1.28
C PHE A 335 -11.79 7.78 0.60
N TYR A 336 -11.63 7.16 -0.57
CA TYR A 336 -12.72 6.48 -1.27
C TYR A 336 -13.40 5.41 -0.40
N ASN A 337 -12.61 4.51 0.19
CA ASN A 337 -13.14 3.41 1.02
C ASN A 337 -13.75 3.90 2.33
N GLU A 338 -13.14 4.90 2.97
CA GLU A 338 -13.58 5.44 4.26
C GLU A 338 -14.86 6.29 4.14
N LEU A 339 -14.98 7.06 3.07
CA LEU A 339 -16.18 7.84 2.80
C LEU A 339 -17.36 6.94 2.38
N GLY A 340 -17.09 5.90 1.58
CA GLY A 340 -18.07 4.89 1.19
C GLY A 340 -19.30 5.42 0.47
N ILE A 341 -19.21 6.61 -0.14
CA ILE A 341 -20.28 7.20 -0.94
C ILE A 341 -20.18 6.66 -2.36
N ASN A 342 -21.21 5.99 -2.82
CA ASN A 342 -21.26 5.42 -4.16
C ASN A 342 -21.42 6.50 -5.21
N ASP A 343 -20.44 6.67 -6.08
CA ASP A 343 -20.47 7.50 -7.27
C ASP A 343 -19.89 6.72 -8.45
N PRO A 344 -20.62 6.55 -9.57
CA PRO A 344 -20.14 5.81 -10.72
C PRO A 344 -18.83 6.35 -11.32
N MET A 345 -18.49 7.63 -11.09
CA MET A 345 -17.24 8.22 -11.54
C MET A 345 -16.10 7.96 -10.54
N MET A 346 -16.40 7.88 -9.25
CA MET A 346 -15.45 7.44 -8.23
C MET A 346 -15.10 5.96 -8.42
N ASP A 347 -16.02 5.17 -8.98
CA ASP A 347 -15.76 3.77 -9.40
C ASP A 347 -14.88 3.70 -10.66
N SER A 348 -14.57 4.83 -11.30
CA SER A 348 -13.72 4.85 -12.49
C SER A 348 -12.25 4.65 -12.13
N THR A 349 -11.75 3.47 -12.40
CA THR A 349 -10.32 3.15 -12.26
C THR A 349 -9.42 4.05 -13.10
N ASP A 350 -9.90 4.55 -14.24
CA ASP A 350 -9.18 5.50 -15.09
C ASP A 350 -8.91 6.83 -14.38
N PHE A 351 -9.92 7.36 -13.66
CA PHE A 351 -9.76 8.57 -12.88
C PHE A 351 -8.72 8.38 -11.77
N LEU A 352 -8.87 7.34 -10.94
CA LEU A 352 -7.96 7.06 -9.84
C LEU A 352 -6.53 6.80 -10.33
N ARG A 353 -6.36 5.97 -11.37
CA ARG A 353 -5.05 5.73 -11.99
C ARG A 353 -4.38 7.01 -12.48
N ASN A 354 -5.12 7.88 -13.19
CA ASN A 354 -4.57 9.13 -13.69
C ASN A 354 -4.19 10.07 -12.54
N THR A 355 -5.02 10.15 -11.51
CA THR A 355 -4.78 10.99 -10.34
C THR A 355 -3.53 10.55 -9.59
N VAL A 356 -3.41 9.27 -9.22
CA VAL A 356 -2.22 8.78 -8.51
C VAL A 356 -0.95 8.94 -9.33
N ARG A 357 -1.02 8.76 -10.66
CA ARG A 357 0.09 9.01 -11.59
C ARG A 357 0.52 10.48 -11.59
N VAL A 358 -0.41 11.42 -11.65
CA VAL A 358 -0.12 12.88 -11.63
C VAL A 358 0.47 13.28 -10.28
N LEU A 359 0.04 12.64 -9.20
CA LEU A 359 0.59 12.82 -7.86
C LEU A 359 1.94 12.11 -7.62
N GLY A 360 2.54 11.51 -8.67
CA GLY A 360 3.89 10.94 -8.64
C GLY A 360 3.96 9.42 -8.49
N GLN A 361 2.82 8.71 -8.34
CA GLN A 361 2.81 7.25 -8.19
C GLN A 361 2.17 6.56 -9.41
N ASP A 362 2.94 6.41 -10.50
CA ASP A 362 2.50 5.66 -11.69
C ASP A 362 2.64 4.15 -11.44
N VAL A 363 1.58 3.48 -11.02
CA VAL A 363 1.59 2.05 -10.66
C VAL A 363 2.22 1.20 -11.77
N LEU A 364 3.01 0.19 -11.39
CA LEU A 364 3.80 -0.68 -12.27
C LEU A 364 4.83 0.08 -13.15
N ASN A 365 5.16 1.32 -12.79
CA ASN A 365 6.13 2.13 -13.54
C ASN A 365 6.80 3.16 -12.61
N PRO A 366 7.56 2.73 -11.60
CA PRO A 366 8.35 3.62 -10.75
C PRO A 366 9.33 4.46 -11.57
N ILE A 367 9.93 5.47 -10.93
CA ILE A 367 10.81 6.44 -11.60
C ILE A 367 12.14 5.81 -12.04
N ASP A 368 12.66 4.91 -11.21
CA ASP A 368 13.95 4.22 -11.41
C ASP A 368 13.95 2.86 -10.69
N VAL A 369 15.11 2.16 -10.71
CA VAL A 369 15.26 0.82 -10.13
C VAL A 369 15.13 0.79 -8.60
N GLU A 370 15.35 1.90 -7.91
CA GLU A 370 15.18 2.02 -6.45
C GLU A 370 13.70 2.16 -6.04
N GLY A 371 12.83 2.46 -7.00
CA GLY A 371 11.40 2.66 -6.78
C GLY A 371 11.04 4.04 -6.22
N TRP A 372 9.83 4.17 -5.70
CA TRP A 372 9.41 5.37 -4.98
C TRP A 372 10.02 5.37 -3.57
N GLN A 373 10.73 6.43 -3.22
CA GLN A 373 11.34 6.55 -1.89
C GLN A 373 10.29 6.74 -0.79
N GLY A 374 9.16 7.36 -1.14
CA GLY A 374 8.03 7.49 -0.21
C GLY A 374 8.16 8.69 0.74
N ASP A 375 7.30 8.70 1.75
CA ASP A 375 7.28 9.65 2.86
C ASP A 375 7.35 11.13 2.38
N GLU A 376 8.39 11.88 2.72
CA GLU A 376 8.52 13.31 2.37
C GLU A 376 8.53 13.56 0.84
N ASP A 377 8.92 12.58 0.03
CA ASP A 377 8.93 12.72 -1.43
C ASP A 377 7.52 12.90 -2.04
N TRP A 378 6.48 12.51 -1.28
CA TRP A 378 5.10 12.78 -1.67
C TRP A 378 4.64 14.21 -1.43
N ILE A 379 5.45 15.06 -0.75
CA ILE A 379 5.08 16.40 -0.27
C ILE A 379 6.02 17.47 -0.86
N SER A 380 5.89 17.74 -2.15
CA SER A 380 6.39 18.98 -2.74
C SER A 380 5.25 20.03 -2.75
N PRO A 381 5.53 21.32 -2.91
CA PRO A 381 4.47 22.34 -3.00
C PRO A 381 3.44 22.05 -4.09
N ASP A 382 3.88 21.61 -5.26
CA ASP A 382 2.98 21.30 -6.38
C ASP A 382 2.17 20.02 -6.12
N LEU A 383 2.80 18.99 -5.55
CA LEU A 383 2.12 17.75 -5.20
C LEU A 383 1.11 17.98 -4.07
N LEU A 384 1.42 18.82 -3.08
CA LEU A 384 0.51 19.12 -1.98
C LEU A 384 -0.77 19.79 -2.48
N ILE A 385 -0.66 20.77 -3.37
CA ILE A 385 -1.83 21.42 -4.01
C ILE A 385 -2.63 20.36 -4.78
N GLY A 386 -1.96 19.53 -5.59
CA GLY A 386 -2.62 18.47 -6.34
C GLY A 386 -3.35 17.45 -5.45
N ARG A 387 -2.80 17.13 -4.27
CA ARG A 387 -3.43 16.26 -3.27
C ARG A 387 -4.72 16.87 -2.74
N TRP A 388 -4.70 18.15 -2.34
CA TRP A 388 -5.89 18.87 -1.88
C TRP A 388 -6.97 18.95 -2.96
N GLU A 389 -6.60 19.37 -4.16
CA GLU A 389 -7.54 19.49 -5.29
C GLU A 389 -8.17 18.16 -5.67
N SER A 390 -7.39 17.07 -5.64
CA SER A 390 -7.89 15.73 -5.97
C SER A 390 -8.94 15.23 -4.97
N ILE A 391 -8.72 15.43 -3.68
CA ILE A 391 -9.71 15.06 -2.65
C ILE A 391 -10.93 15.96 -2.70
N ARG A 392 -10.74 17.30 -2.86
CA ARG A 392 -11.87 18.21 -3.05
C ARG A 392 -12.71 17.88 -4.28
N PHE A 393 -12.07 17.46 -5.36
CA PHE A 393 -12.81 16.98 -6.54
C PHE A 393 -13.73 15.80 -6.18
N LEU A 394 -13.25 14.81 -5.41
CA LEU A 394 -14.07 13.69 -4.95
C LEU A 394 -15.21 14.15 -4.03
N ILE A 395 -14.93 15.03 -3.08
CA ILE A 395 -15.96 15.60 -2.16
C ILE A 395 -17.04 16.32 -2.97
N ASN A 396 -16.66 17.23 -3.85
CA ASN A 396 -17.59 18.01 -4.67
C ASN A 396 -18.42 17.11 -5.58
N ARG A 397 -17.82 16.08 -6.13
CA ARG A 397 -18.50 15.11 -6.98
C ARG A 397 -19.54 14.32 -6.19
N ALA A 398 -19.14 13.74 -5.06
CA ALA A 398 -20.05 13.01 -4.17
C ALA A 398 -21.22 13.91 -3.71
N TRP A 399 -20.91 15.14 -3.33
CA TRP A 399 -21.93 16.13 -2.93
C TRP A 399 -22.93 16.42 -4.03
N SER A 400 -22.45 16.65 -5.28
CA SER A 400 -23.34 16.99 -6.40
C SER A 400 -24.29 15.85 -6.80
N GLU A 401 -23.90 14.61 -6.59
CA GLU A 401 -24.71 13.43 -6.93
C GLU A 401 -25.69 13.05 -5.81
N ASN A 402 -25.25 13.04 -4.54
CA ASN A 402 -26.05 12.55 -3.41
C ASN A 402 -25.80 13.34 -2.12
N PRO A 403 -26.28 14.58 -1.98
CA PRO A 403 -26.10 15.37 -0.76
C PRO A 403 -26.63 14.68 0.52
N GLU A 404 -27.72 13.92 0.42
CA GLU A 404 -28.31 13.24 1.58
C GLU A 404 -27.41 12.15 2.15
N GLU A 405 -26.54 11.52 1.35
CA GLU A 405 -25.59 10.51 1.82
C GLU A 405 -24.57 11.09 2.82
N PHE A 406 -24.28 12.39 2.73
CA PHE A 406 -23.42 13.07 3.71
C PHE A 406 -24.01 13.05 5.11
N ARG A 407 -25.31 13.34 5.26
CA ARG A 407 -25.98 13.20 6.55
C ARG A 407 -26.07 11.74 6.98
N ASN A 408 -26.44 10.83 6.08
CA ASN A 408 -26.54 9.40 6.36
C ASN A 408 -25.18 8.80 6.79
N PHE A 409 -24.09 9.34 6.29
CA PHE A 409 -22.76 8.98 6.75
C PHE A 409 -22.55 9.32 8.23
N VAL A 410 -22.89 10.56 8.62
CA VAL A 410 -22.71 11.02 10.02
C VAL A 410 -23.60 10.25 10.99
N VAL A 411 -24.85 10.01 10.63
CA VAL A 411 -25.78 9.20 11.44
C VAL A 411 -25.26 7.76 11.54
N GLY A 412 -25.12 7.26 12.75
CA GLY A 412 -24.61 5.92 13.03
C GLY A 412 -23.08 5.80 13.01
N LEU A 413 -22.34 6.92 12.88
CA LEU A 413 -20.88 6.90 13.02
C LEU A 413 -20.48 6.51 14.45
N PRO A 414 -19.47 5.63 14.67
CA PRO A 414 -19.01 5.31 16.00
C PRO A 414 -18.35 6.52 16.69
N ILE A 415 -18.62 6.72 17.98
CA ILE A 415 -18.08 7.86 18.74
C ILE A 415 -16.61 7.68 19.04
N GLY A 416 -16.21 6.47 19.48
CA GLY A 416 -14.84 6.17 19.82
C GLY A 416 -14.65 4.67 20.10
N THR A 417 -15.16 4.18 21.20
CA THR A 417 -15.13 2.76 21.60
C THR A 417 -16.49 2.10 21.44
N ALA A 418 -16.56 0.77 21.50
CA ALA A 418 -17.83 0.06 21.49
C ALA A 418 -18.77 0.47 22.66
N ALA A 419 -18.21 0.84 23.81
CA ALA A 419 -18.97 1.26 24.98
C ALA A 419 -19.61 2.66 24.84
N GLU A 420 -19.01 3.53 24.04
CA GLU A 420 -19.53 4.88 23.77
C GLU A 420 -20.69 4.87 22.76
N GLY A 421 -20.81 3.79 21.98
CA GLY A 421 -21.88 3.64 21.00
C GLY A 421 -21.68 4.47 19.74
N ASN A 422 -22.80 4.77 19.08
CA ASN A 422 -22.81 5.45 17.78
C ASN A 422 -23.64 6.74 17.87
N LEU A 423 -23.35 7.69 16.98
CA LEU A 423 -24.14 8.90 16.81
C LEU A 423 -25.58 8.54 16.38
N ASP A 424 -26.56 9.03 17.10
CA ASP A 424 -27.96 8.82 16.79
C ASP A 424 -28.74 10.14 16.64
N THR A 425 -29.91 10.07 16.06
CA THR A 425 -30.76 11.23 15.74
C THR A 425 -31.33 11.96 16.94
N SER A 426 -31.10 11.47 18.16
CA SER A 426 -31.54 12.16 19.41
C SER A 426 -30.56 13.29 19.80
N LEU A 427 -29.36 13.33 19.25
CA LEU A 427 -28.38 14.36 19.55
C LEU A 427 -28.86 15.74 19.11
N SER A 428 -28.75 16.72 20.02
CA SER A 428 -29.27 18.07 19.80
C SER A 428 -28.47 19.14 20.57
N GLY A 429 -28.57 20.38 20.13
CA GLY A 429 -27.96 21.55 20.79
C GLY A 429 -26.44 21.38 20.98
N PRO A 430 -25.94 21.55 22.23
CA PRO A 430 -24.50 21.45 22.54
C PRO A 430 -23.88 20.09 22.24
N GLN A 431 -24.67 19.03 22.07
CA GLN A 431 -24.20 17.68 21.76
C GLN A 431 -23.58 17.60 20.34
N VAL A 432 -23.65 18.66 19.54
CA VAL A 432 -22.91 18.80 18.27
C VAL A 432 -21.41 18.53 18.46
N ASP A 433 -20.85 18.85 19.62
CA ASP A 433 -19.43 18.60 19.92
C ASP A 433 -19.08 17.10 19.95
N ILE A 434 -20.03 16.22 20.30
CA ILE A 434 -19.86 14.76 20.22
C ILE A 434 -19.70 14.34 18.74
N VAL A 435 -20.49 14.97 17.85
CA VAL A 435 -20.44 14.70 16.41
C VAL A 435 -19.09 15.11 15.82
N VAL A 436 -18.65 16.34 16.11
CA VAL A 436 -17.35 16.84 15.64
C VAL A 436 -16.22 15.94 16.11
N ARG A 437 -16.23 15.55 17.39
CA ARG A 437 -15.22 14.65 17.97
C ARG A 437 -15.20 13.28 17.28
N ALA A 438 -16.37 12.71 17.01
CA ALA A 438 -16.49 11.44 16.29
C ALA A 438 -15.93 11.54 14.87
N LEU A 439 -16.21 12.63 14.14
CA LEU A 439 -15.67 12.89 12.82
C LEU A 439 -14.14 13.07 12.84
N VAL A 440 -13.61 13.81 13.81
CA VAL A 440 -12.17 13.96 13.99
C VAL A 440 -11.51 12.61 14.27
N ASN A 441 -12.06 11.80 15.17
CA ASN A 441 -11.54 10.46 15.46
C ASN A 441 -11.59 9.50 14.26
N TYR A 442 -12.53 9.72 13.34
CA TYR A 442 -12.69 8.90 12.15
C TYR A 442 -11.67 9.23 11.07
N PHE A 443 -11.46 10.52 10.79
CA PHE A 443 -10.61 10.95 9.67
C PHE A 443 -9.15 11.15 10.03
N PHE A 444 -8.84 11.50 11.29
CA PHE A 444 -7.46 11.75 11.73
C PHE A 444 -6.88 10.57 12.52
N PRO A 445 -5.68 10.10 12.19
CA PRO A 445 -5.11 8.90 12.83
C PRO A 445 -4.93 9.03 14.33
N ARG A 446 -4.45 10.19 14.79
CA ARG A 446 -4.21 10.51 16.22
C ARG A 446 -5.30 11.36 16.86
N GLY A 447 -6.40 11.64 16.13
CA GLY A 447 -7.25 12.76 16.46
C GLY A 447 -6.54 14.11 16.24
N ILE A 448 -7.04 15.15 16.84
CA ILE A 448 -6.42 16.49 16.87
C ILE A 448 -6.19 16.89 18.32
N GLU A 449 -4.92 16.96 18.74
CA GLU A 449 -4.54 17.32 20.10
C GLU A 449 -4.44 18.85 20.29
N ASP A 450 -4.15 19.60 19.22
CA ASP A 450 -4.09 21.06 19.26
C ASP A 450 -5.51 21.64 19.37
N GLU A 451 -5.79 22.25 20.54
CA GLU A 451 -7.10 22.84 20.81
C GLU A 451 -7.48 23.97 19.83
N VAL A 452 -6.50 24.70 19.28
CA VAL A 452 -6.77 25.76 18.33
C VAL A 452 -7.29 25.14 17.02
N ILE A 453 -6.58 24.17 16.49
CA ILE A 453 -6.99 23.45 15.27
C ILE A 453 -8.35 22.75 15.49
N TYR A 454 -8.53 22.09 16.64
CA TYR A 454 -9.81 21.43 16.97
C TYR A 454 -10.96 22.44 17.00
N ASN A 455 -10.75 23.61 17.62
CA ASN A 455 -11.79 24.65 17.68
C ASN A 455 -12.09 25.25 16.30
N GLU A 456 -11.09 25.39 15.41
CA GLU A 456 -11.31 25.82 14.03
C GLU A 456 -12.15 24.78 13.27
N ILE A 457 -11.82 23.50 13.35
CA ILE A 457 -12.63 22.41 12.77
C ILE A 457 -14.06 22.45 13.29
N SER A 458 -14.22 22.58 14.61
CA SER A 458 -15.55 22.68 15.24
C SER A 458 -16.31 23.93 14.81
N GLY A 459 -15.59 25.05 14.65
CA GLY A 459 -16.13 26.29 14.10
C GLY A 459 -16.67 26.13 12.69
N VAL A 460 -15.86 25.53 11.79
CA VAL A 460 -16.27 25.27 10.40
C VAL A 460 -17.50 24.36 10.31
N PHE A 461 -17.56 23.31 11.12
CA PHE A 461 -18.73 22.42 11.16
C PHE A 461 -19.99 23.14 11.64
N LYS A 462 -19.87 24.12 12.53
CA LYS A 462 -21.00 24.87 13.10
C LYS A 462 -21.39 26.10 12.30
N ASP A 463 -20.49 26.69 11.50
CA ASP A 463 -20.63 27.97 10.81
C ASP A 463 -21.29 27.78 9.44
N ILE A 464 -22.58 27.44 9.45
CA ILE A 464 -23.41 27.46 8.24
C ILE A 464 -24.62 28.38 8.45
N ASP A 465 -25.09 29.02 7.40
CA ASP A 465 -26.18 30.00 7.45
C ASP A 465 -27.46 29.42 8.06
N ALA A 466 -27.70 28.12 7.90
CA ALA A 466 -28.90 27.46 8.40
C ALA A 466 -28.92 27.31 9.93
N PHE A 467 -27.77 27.31 10.60
CA PHE A 467 -27.63 27.10 12.03
C PHE A 467 -26.85 28.23 12.72
N PRO A 468 -27.48 29.35 13.03
CA PRO A 468 -26.82 30.42 13.77
C PRO A 468 -26.38 29.93 15.17
N PRO A 469 -25.36 30.58 15.80
CA PRO A 469 -24.76 30.13 17.07
C PRO A 469 -25.76 29.83 18.17
N THR A 470 -26.90 30.50 18.21
CA THR A 470 -27.96 30.26 19.21
C THR A 470 -28.62 28.88 19.14
N TYR A 471 -28.46 28.16 18.00
CA TYR A 471 -29.00 26.81 17.85
C TYR A 471 -28.23 25.76 18.67
N TYR A 472 -27.02 26.09 19.09
CA TYR A 472 -26.15 25.20 19.88
C TYR A 472 -26.19 25.51 21.37
N GLU A 473 -26.90 26.57 21.79
CA GLU A 473 -27.01 26.95 23.20
C GLU A 473 -27.84 25.92 24.01
N PRO A 474 -27.52 25.71 25.30
CA PRO A 474 -28.22 24.73 26.13
C PRO A 474 -29.72 25.01 26.33
N ASP A 475 -30.16 26.24 26.19
CA ASP A 475 -31.53 26.70 26.32
C ASP A 475 -32.26 26.90 24.98
N ALA A 476 -31.60 26.55 23.86
CA ALA A 476 -32.27 26.55 22.57
C ALA A 476 -33.45 25.60 22.54
N VAL A 477 -34.55 26.03 21.91
CA VAL A 477 -35.80 25.27 21.82
C VAL A 477 -36.25 25.10 20.38
N ASP A 478 -36.96 24.01 20.10
CA ASP A 478 -37.51 23.75 18.77
C ASP A 478 -38.41 24.90 18.29
N PRO A 479 -38.33 25.39 17.04
CA PRO A 479 -37.52 24.87 15.94
C PRO A 479 -36.06 25.40 15.89
N ALA A 480 -35.64 26.24 16.82
CA ALA A 480 -34.31 26.88 16.83
C ALA A 480 -33.26 26.10 17.63
N ILE A 481 -33.36 24.78 17.66
CA ILE A 481 -32.34 23.90 18.23
C ILE A 481 -31.69 23.09 17.12
N TRP A 482 -30.35 22.98 17.14
CA TRP A 482 -29.65 22.05 16.28
C TRP A 482 -30.02 20.58 16.61
N ARG A 483 -30.19 19.74 15.60
CA ARG A 483 -30.39 18.29 15.74
C ARG A 483 -29.75 17.53 14.62
N LEU A 484 -29.21 16.35 14.92
CA LEU A 484 -28.53 15.48 13.96
C LEU A 484 -29.46 14.94 12.85
N ASP A 485 -30.77 14.91 13.07
CA ASP A 485 -31.76 14.46 12.07
C ASP A 485 -32.08 15.49 10.98
N ARG A 486 -31.59 16.73 11.09
CA ARG A 486 -31.83 17.78 10.11
C ARG A 486 -31.08 17.56 8.81
N SER A 487 -31.69 17.94 7.69
CA SER A 487 -31.08 17.84 6.34
C SER A 487 -29.79 18.64 6.19
N GLU A 488 -29.71 19.80 6.86
CA GLU A 488 -28.60 20.75 6.81
C GLU A 488 -27.30 20.18 7.44
N VAL A 489 -27.38 19.09 8.20
CA VAL A 489 -26.19 18.35 8.68
C VAL A 489 -25.35 17.82 7.50
N ALA A 490 -25.95 17.59 6.35
CA ALA A 490 -25.23 17.24 5.14
C ALA A 490 -24.27 18.37 4.71
N GLU A 491 -24.72 19.63 4.75
CA GLU A 491 -23.91 20.81 4.44
C GLU A 491 -22.77 21.00 5.47
N GLN A 492 -23.06 20.78 6.75
CA GLN A 492 -22.06 20.82 7.81
C GLN A 492 -20.93 19.79 7.57
N PHE A 493 -21.29 18.57 7.21
CA PHE A 493 -20.30 17.53 6.93
C PHE A 493 -19.53 17.79 5.63
N TYR A 494 -20.18 18.37 4.61
CA TYR A 494 -19.49 18.82 3.41
C TYR A 494 -18.44 19.89 3.75
N ALA A 495 -18.81 20.93 4.50
CA ALA A 495 -17.89 21.99 4.92
C ALA A 495 -16.73 21.44 5.78
N PHE A 496 -17.02 20.50 6.68
CA PHE A 496 -16.00 19.79 7.46
C PHE A 496 -15.01 19.07 6.55
N LEU A 497 -15.48 18.28 5.59
CA LEU A 497 -14.60 17.53 4.67
C LEU A 497 -13.74 18.49 3.82
N ASP A 498 -14.32 19.54 3.27
CA ASP A 498 -13.60 20.53 2.46
C ASP A 498 -12.48 21.21 3.26
N TYR A 499 -12.70 21.47 4.55
CA TYR A 499 -11.73 22.10 5.42
C TYR A 499 -10.59 21.16 5.86
N ILE A 500 -10.91 19.92 6.27
CA ILE A 500 -9.91 19.01 6.84
C ILE A 500 -8.85 18.56 5.83
N VAL A 501 -9.12 18.64 4.54
CA VAL A 501 -8.17 18.26 3.47
C VAL A 501 -6.86 19.06 3.55
N ASP A 502 -6.93 20.32 3.99
CA ASP A 502 -5.77 21.22 4.10
C ASP A 502 -4.95 20.99 5.37
N ILE A 503 -5.50 20.24 6.35
CA ILE A 503 -4.83 20.00 7.63
C ILE A 503 -3.71 18.98 7.43
N PRO A 504 -2.47 19.27 7.90
CA PRO A 504 -1.33 18.37 7.71
C PRO A 504 -1.56 16.96 8.21
N GLU A 505 -2.25 16.79 9.33
CA GLU A 505 -2.54 15.48 9.94
C GLU A 505 -3.46 14.61 9.06
N PHE A 506 -4.23 15.22 8.15
CA PHE A 506 -5.02 14.48 7.16
C PHE A 506 -4.13 13.74 6.16
N GLN A 507 -2.91 14.21 5.94
CA GLN A 507 -1.95 13.57 5.02
C GLN A 507 -1.27 12.34 5.62
N LEU A 508 -1.50 12.04 6.91
CA LEU A 508 -0.87 10.94 7.65
C LEU A 508 -1.75 9.68 7.73
N LYS A 509 -1.08 8.53 7.92
CA LYS A 509 -1.73 7.23 8.17
C LYS A 509 -1.10 6.46 9.32
#